data_bd9a6f24265a0a1197f45b3883d0b1a0
#
_entry.id   bd9a6f24265a0a1197f45b3883d0b1a0
#
_cell.length_a   1.000
_cell.length_b   1.000
_cell.length_c   1.000
_cell.angle_alpha   90.00
_cell.angle_beta   90.00
_cell.angle_gamma   90.00
#
_symmetry.space_group_name_H-M   'P 1'
#
loop_
_entity.id
_entity.type
_entity.pdbx_description
1 polymer ?
#
loop_
_entity_poly.entity_id
_entity_poly.type
_entity_poly.pdbx_seq_one_letter_code
_entity_poly.pdbx_strand_id
1 'polypeptide(L)'
;KRKKGVTAKDIILYIISKISASGGTGHFIEFAGEAIRDLSMEERMTVCNMSIECGARGGMIAPDQTTFDYVKGRKHAPQGADFDKAVERWKELYSDPDAHFDTEYTFDAADIEPMITYGTNPGMGMGITQHIPTTEEMGEAAKASFMKSMDYMGFRPGDSLLGKKIDYV
;
A
#
# COMPACT_ATOMS: atom_id res chain seq x y z
N LYS A 1 11.21 3.35 -10.78
CA LYS A 1 10.06 4.03 -11.40
C LYS A 1 8.90 3.04 -11.56
N ARG A 2 7.67 3.45 -11.23
CA ARG A 2 6.44 2.65 -11.35
C ARG A 2 6.22 2.14 -12.80
N LYS A 3 5.86 0.87 -12.94
CA LYS A 3 5.49 0.29 -14.26
C LYS A 3 4.17 0.88 -14.76
N LYS A 4 4.00 0.88 -16.09
CA LYS A 4 2.72 1.28 -16.70
C LYS A 4 1.60 0.33 -16.27
N GLY A 5 0.46 0.88 -15.87
CA GLY A 5 -0.71 0.13 -15.41
C GLY A 5 -0.73 -0.14 -13.91
N VAL A 6 0.36 0.12 -13.18
CA VAL A 6 0.41 0.01 -11.71
C VAL A 6 -0.20 1.27 -11.09
N THR A 7 -1.16 1.09 -10.22
CA THR A 7 -1.86 2.13 -9.45
C THR A 7 -1.34 2.23 -8.02
N ALA A 8 -1.78 3.22 -7.26
CA ALA A 8 -1.47 3.33 -5.83
C ALA A 8 -2.02 2.14 -5.03
N LYS A 9 -3.15 1.57 -5.45
CA LYS A 9 -3.73 0.38 -4.84
C LYS A 9 -2.83 -0.84 -5.01
N ASP A 10 -2.19 -0.99 -6.18
CA ASP A 10 -1.21 -2.06 -6.40
C ASP A 10 0.01 -1.91 -5.48
N ILE A 11 0.49 -0.67 -5.30
CA ILE A 11 1.63 -0.37 -4.42
C ILE A 11 1.31 -0.83 -2.99
N ILE A 12 0.19 -0.40 -2.43
CA ILE A 12 -0.13 -0.76 -1.04
C ILE A 12 -0.48 -2.24 -0.90
N LEU A 13 -1.15 -2.88 -1.87
CA LEU A 13 -1.40 -4.31 -1.86
C LEU A 13 -0.10 -5.11 -1.95
N TYR A 14 0.87 -4.66 -2.75
CA TYR A 14 2.19 -5.27 -2.79
C TYR A 14 2.87 -5.22 -1.43
N ILE A 15 2.90 -4.05 -0.78
CA ILE A 15 3.45 -3.89 0.57
C ILE A 15 2.76 -4.85 1.55
N ILE A 16 1.43 -4.86 1.59
CA ILE A 16 0.65 -5.73 2.48
C ILE A 16 0.96 -7.21 2.21
N SER A 17 1.11 -7.61 0.95
CA SER A 17 1.47 -8.99 0.62
C SER A 17 2.85 -9.41 1.14
N LYS A 18 3.77 -8.45 1.36
CA LYS A 18 5.12 -8.69 1.89
C LYS A 18 5.19 -8.66 3.40
N ILE A 19 4.47 -7.75 4.05
CA ILE A 19 4.50 -7.60 5.51
C ILE A 19 3.36 -8.31 6.24
N SER A 20 2.41 -8.89 5.51
CA SER A 20 1.15 -9.52 5.95
C SER A 20 0.05 -8.54 6.38
N ALA A 21 -1.18 -9.04 6.55
CA ALA A 21 -2.32 -8.27 7.06
C ALA A 21 -2.19 -7.87 8.55
N SER A 22 -1.13 -8.27 9.23
CA SER A 22 -0.84 -7.91 10.62
C SER A 22 0.54 -7.26 10.82
N GLY A 23 1.29 -7.05 9.74
CA GLY A 23 2.68 -6.55 9.81
C GLY A 23 2.81 -5.14 10.40
N GLY A 24 1.78 -4.31 10.28
CA GLY A 24 1.73 -2.96 10.86
C GLY A 24 1.06 -2.87 12.23
N THR A 25 0.70 -4.01 12.84
CA THR A 25 -0.05 -4.01 14.10
C THR A 25 0.68 -3.25 15.21
N GLY A 26 -0.03 -2.28 15.78
CA GLY A 26 0.51 -1.44 16.86
C GLY A 26 1.33 -0.23 16.40
N HIS A 27 1.62 -0.09 15.10
CA HIS A 27 2.45 0.96 14.53
C HIS A 27 1.65 1.98 13.73
N PHE A 28 2.22 3.17 13.56
CA PHE A 28 1.94 4.07 12.45
C PHE A 28 2.98 3.81 11.36
N ILE A 29 2.57 3.90 10.09
CA ILE A 29 3.46 3.67 8.95
C ILE A 29 3.72 5.01 8.26
N GLU A 30 5.00 5.36 8.06
CA GLU A 30 5.39 6.41 7.15
C GLU A 30 5.77 5.80 5.80
N PHE A 31 5.15 6.30 4.74
CA PHE A 31 5.49 5.93 3.37
C PHE A 31 6.35 7.03 2.74
N ALA A 32 7.52 6.66 2.26
CA ALA A 32 8.49 7.58 1.70
C ALA A 32 9.13 7.03 0.42
N GLY A 33 10.03 7.79 -0.16
CA GLY A 33 10.77 7.42 -1.36
C GLY A 33 10.21 8.04 -2.65
N GLU A 34 10.96 7.87 -3.75
CA GLU A 34 10.66 8.50 -5.05
C GLU A 34 9.27 8.08 -5.58
N ALA A 35 8.95 6.79 -5.52
CA ALA A 35 7.68 6.28 -6.03
C ALA A 35 6.47 6.84 -5.27
N ILE A 36 6.62 7.17 -3.99
CA ILE A 36 5.57 7.78 -3.16
C ILE A 36 5.45 9.28 -3.47
N ARG A 37 6.58 9.97 -3.66
CA ARG A 37 6.57 11.40 -4.04
C ARG A 37 5.92 11.64 -5.39
N ASP A 38 6.04 10.69 -6.33
CA ASP A 38 5.44 10.76 -7.67
C ASP A 38 3.90 10.55 -7.68
N LEU A 39 3.29 10.20 -6.53
CA LEU A 39 1.84 9.98 -6.42
C LEU A 39 1.07 11.29 -6.34
N SER A 40 -0.13 11.32 -6.96
CA SER A 40 -1.11 12.38 -6.74
C SER A 40 -1.65 12.33 -5.30
N MET A 41 -2.37 13.36 -4.85
CA MET A 41 -2.97 13.35 -3.51
C MET A 41 -3.98 12.22 -3.32
N GLU A 42 -4.79 11.92 -4.31
CA GLU A 42 -5.76 10.83 -4.30
C GLU A 42 -5.06 9.47 -4.18
N GLU A 43 -3.96 9.31 -4.89
CA GLU A 43 -3.12 8.12 -4.79
C GLU A 43 -2.47 7.99 -3.40
N ARG A 44 -1.96 9.09 -2.82
CA ARG A 44 -1.41 9.13 -1.45
C ARG A 44 -2.46 8.79 -0.40
N MET A 45 -3.67 9.34 -0.54
CA MET A 45 -4.80 9.01 0.34
C MET A 45 -5.15 7.52 0.26
N THR A 46 -5.10 6.91 -0.92
CA THR A 46 -5.33 5.47 -1.10
C THR A 46 -4.29 4.66 -0.32
N VAL A 47 -3.00 4.98 -0.44
CA VAL A 47 -1.91 4.28 0.28
C VAL A 47 -2.09 4.42 1.80
N CYS A 48 -2.34 5.65 2.28
CA CYS A 48 -2.51 5.90 3.72
C CYS A 48 -3.77 5.20 4.27
N ASN A 49 -4.90 5.25 3.56
CA ASN A 49 -6.14 4.60 3.99
C ASN A 49 -5.97 3.08 4.11
N MET A 50 -5.30 2.47 3.14
CA MET A 50 -5.12 1.01 3.13
C MET A 50 -4.02 0.52 4.09
N SER A 51 -3.31 1.39 4.80
CA SER A 51 -2.38 0.97 5.86
C SER A 51 -3.09 0.20 6.99
N ILE A 52 -4.38 0.46 7.21
CA ILE A 52 -5.21 -0.26 8.18
C ILE A 52 -5.35 -1.75 7.79
N GLU A 53 -5.32 -2.06 6.50
CA GLU A 53 -5.42 -3.43 5.97
C GLU A 53 -4.21 -4.32 6.34
N CYS A 54 -3.10 -3.72 6.76
CA CYS A 54 -1.98 -4.45 7.38
C CYS A 54 -1.93 -4.33 8.91
N GLY A 55 -3.03 -3.90 9.53
CA GLY A 55 -3.15 -3.79 10.98
C GLY A 55 -2.57 -2.51 11.58
N ALA A 56 -2.08 -1.57 10.77
CA ALA A 56 -1.53 -0.31 11.25
C ALA A 56 -2.59 0.59 11.88
N ARG A 57 -2.18 1.45 12.79
CA ARG A 57 -3.03 2.48 13.40
C ARG A 57 -3.31 3.66 12.46
N GLY A 58 -2.49 3.83 11.43
CA GLY A 58 -2.61 4.84 10.40
C GLY A 58 -1.40 4.85 9.50
N GLY A 59 -1.53 5.54 8.35
CA GLY A 59 -0.47 5.77 7.39
C GLY A 59 -0.24 7.25 7.18
N MET A 60 1.00 7.64 6.95
CA MET A 60 1.43 9.02 6.77
C MET A 60 2.36 9.15 5.59
N ILE A 61 2.30 10.30 4.93
CA ILE A 61 3.25 10.73 3.91
C ILE A 61 3.61 12.18 4.25
N ALA A 62 4.89 12.50 4.34
CA ALA A 62 5.36 13.85 4.61
C ALA A 62 4.82 14.82 3.54
N PRO A 63 4.33 16.01 3.93
CA PRO A 63 3.77 16.98 3.00
C PRO A 63 4.88 17.58 2.11
N ASP A 64 4.61 17.68 0.83
CA ASP A 64 5.47 18.28 -0.19
C ASP A 64 4.69 19.23 -1.10
N GLN A 65 5.29 19.66 -2.20
CA GLN A 65 4.65 20.59 -3.13
C GLN A 65 3.31 20.07 -3.65
N THR A 66 3.18 18.77 -3.91
CA THR A 66 1.91 18.14 -4.31
C THR A 66 0.82 18.36 -3.26
N THR A 67 1.18 18.22 -1.98
CA THR A 67 0.26 18.47 -0.86
C THR A 67 -0.11 19.95 -0.76
N PHE A 68 0.89 20.85 -0.88
CA PHE A 68 0.65 22.29 -0.78
C PHE A 68 -0.26 22.80 -1.90
N ASP A 69 -0.01 22.36 -3.14
CA ASP A 69 -0.84 22.72 -4.29
C ASP A 69 -2.27 22.17 -4.16
N TYR A 70 -2.43 20.97 -3.63
CA TYR A 70 -3.74 20.38 -3.39
C TYR A 70 -4.56 21.12 -2.34
N VAL A 71 -3.93 21.64 -1.28
CA VAL A 71 -4.61 22.34 -0.17
C VAL A 71 -4.88 23.80 -0.53
N LYS A 72 -4.06 24.42 -1.37
CA LYS A 72 -4.14 25.83 -1.74
C LYS A 72 -5.51 26.22 -2.28
N GLY A 73 -6.10 27.27 -1.72
CA GLY A 73 -7.38 27.82 -2.17
C GLY A 73 -8.61 27.02 -1.75
N ARG A 74 -8.47 25.93 -0.99
CA ARG A 74 -9.64 25.22 -0.44
C ARG A 74 -10.29 26.02 0.68
N LYS A 75 -11.62 25.88 0.81
CA LYS A 75 -12.47 26.67 1.70
C LYS A 75 -11.98 26.77 3.16
N HIS A 76 -11.40 25.69 3.68
CA HIS A 76 -10.96 25.61 5.08
C HIS A 76 -9.43 25.67 5.23
N ALA A 77 -8.70 25.88 4.15
CA ALA A 77 -7.27 26.09 4.18
C ALA A 77 -6.92 27.55 4.57
N PRO A 78 -5.76 27.80 5.18
CA PRO A 78 -5.25 29.14 5.32
C PRO A 78 -5.21 29.88 3.99
N GLN A 79 -5.39 31.22 3.99
CA GLN A 79 -5.43 32.02 2.77
C GLN A 79 -4.34 33.09 2.77
N GLY A 80 -3.88 33.50 1.57
CA GLY A 80 -2.91 34.58 1.43
C GLY A 80 -1.63 34.34 2.24
N ALA A 81 -1.15 35.36 2.96
CA ALA A 81 0.08 35.29 3.75
C ALA A 81 0.05 34.23 4.87
N ASP A 82 -1.12 33.83 5.34
CA ASP A 82 -1.23 32.79 6.37
C ASP A 82 -1.04 31.40 5.75
N PHE A 83 -1.37 31.22 4.47
CA PHE A 83 -1.03 30.01 3.72
C PHE A 83 0.49 29.88 3.58
N ASP A 84 1.20 30.95 3.21
CA ASP A 84 2.66 30.94 3.06
C ASP A 84 3.35 30.57 4.39
N LYS A 85 2.90 31.14 5.51
CA LYS A 85 3.39 30.76 6.84
C LYS A 85 3.07 29.31 7.21
N ALA A 86 1.91 28.80 6.78
CA ALA A 86 1.54 27.41 7.03
C ALA A 86 2.45 26.46 6.23
N VAL A 87 2.75 26.79 4.96
CA VAL A 87 3.68 26.01 4.13
C VAL A 87 5.06 25.92 4.76
N GLU A 88 5.62 27.02 5.28
CA GLU A 88 6.92 26.98 5.97
C GLU A 88 6.92 26.02 7.17
N ARG A 89 5.85 26.02 7.97
CA ARG A 89 5.69 25.06 9.08
C ARG A 89 5.48 23.63 8.60
N TRP A 90 4.76 23.41 7.48
CA TRP A 90 4.52 22.07 6.96
C TRP A 90 5.78 21.45 6.37
N LYS A 91 6.72 22.24 5.87
CA LYS A 91 8.03 21.78 5.44
C LYS A 91 8.87 21.18 6.58
N GLU A 92 8.59 21.55 7.82
CA GLU A 92 9.26 21.01 9.01
C GLU A 92 8.70 19.63 9.45
N LEU A 93 7.63 19.13 8.79
CA LEU A 93 6.98 17.86 9.13
C LEU A 93 7.62 16.63 8.44
N TYR A 94 8.76 16.80 7.79
CA TYR A 94 9.58 15.68 7.34
C TYR A 94 10.26 15.02 8.54
N SER A 95 10.39 13.70 8.48
CA SER A 95 11.24 13.00 9.45
C SER A 95 12.68 13.45 9.32
N ASP A 96 13.36 13.62 10.44
CA ASP A 96 14.76 14.02 10.48
C ASP A 96 15.65 12.96 9.78
N PRO A 97 16.81 13.35 9.19
CA PRO A 97 17.68 12.40 8.51
C PRO A 97 18.23 11.28 9.39
N ASP A 98 18.25 11.51 10.70
CA ASP A 98 18.69 10.58 11.74
C ASP A 98 17.50 10.00 12.57
N ALA A 99 16.27 10.14 12.07
CA ALA A 99 15.09 9.58 12.71
C ALA A 99 15.23 8.05 12.85
N HIS A 100 14.88 7.55 14.02
CA HIS A 100 14.88 6.12 14.32
C HIS A 100 13.47 5.53 14.12
N PHE A 101 13.39 4.47 13.32
CA PHE A 101 12.16 3.71 13.13
C PHE A 101 12.31 2.31 13.77
N ASP A 102 11.22 1.79 14.35
CA ASP A 102 11.22 0.45 14.95
C ASP A 102 11.48 -0.64 13.91
N THR A 103 10.99 -0.43 12.69
CA THR A 103 11.17 -1.36 11.56
C THR A 103 11.15 -0.59 10.26
N GLU A 104 12.02 -0.94 9.33
CA GLU A 104 12.09 -0.36 7.99
C GLU A 104 11.98 -1.45 6.92
N TYR A 105 11.20 -1.17 5.88
CA TYR A 105 11.10 -2.00 4.69
C TYR A 105 11.40 -1.17 3.45
N THR A 106 12.27 -1.68 2.59
CA THR A 106 12.58 -1.05 1.30
C THR A 106 12.12 -1.94 0.16
N PHE A 107 11.38 -1.36 -0.78
CA PHE A 107 10.87 -2.05 -1.95
C PHE A 107 11.23 -1.29 -3.23
N ASP A 108 11.60 -2.02 -4.29
CA ASP A 108 11.75 -1.40 -5.61
C ASP A 108 10.39 -1.33 -6.32
N ALA A 109 9.95 -0.13 -6.68
CA ALA A 109 8.71 0.06 -7.43
C ALA A 109 8.73 -0.60 -8.83
N ALA A 110 9.92 -0.95 -9.34
CA ALA A 110 10.07 -1.72 -10.58
C ALA A 110 9.64 -3.19 -10.43
N ASP A 111 9.58 -3.72 -9.21
CA ASP A 111 9.13 -5.09 -8.97
C ASP A 111 7.61 -5.22 -8.90
N ILE A 112 6.91 -4.08 -8.74
CA ILE A 112 5.46 -4.05 -8.61
C ILE A 112 4.82 -4.18 -10.00
N GLU A 113 3.87 -5.06 -10.11
CA GLU A 113 2.97 -5.22 -11.24
C GLU A 113 1.50 -5.03 -10.80
N PRO A 114 0.52 -4.94 -11.70
CA PRO A 114 -0.89 -4.93 -11.30
C PRO A 114 -1.19 -6.11 -10.37
N MET A 115 -1.80 -5.80 -9.23
CA MET A 115 -2.03 -6.75 -8.14
C MET A 115 -3.45 -7.29 -8.13
N ILE A 116 -3.59 -8.53 -7.69
CA ILE A 116 -4.87 -9.18 -7.42
C ILE A 116 -4.80 -9.91 -6.08
N THR A 117 -5.93 -10.03 -5.40
CA THR A 117 -6.06 -10.91 -4.23
C THR A 117 -6.68 -12.23 -4.64
N TYR A 118 -6.06 -13.34 -4.23
CA TYR A 118 -6.51 -14.70 -4.52
C TYR A 118 -7.25 -15.35 -3.36
N GLY A 119 -7.39 -14.65 -2.25
CA GLY A 119 -7.99 -15.18 -1.03
C GLY A 119 -8.91 -14.19 -0.31
N THR A 120 -9.09 -14.38 0.98
CA THR A 120 -10.11 -13.73 1.79
C THR A 120 -9.63 -12.51 2.57
N ASN A 121 -8.36 -12.11 2.43
CA ASN A 121 -7.79 -10.93 3.06
C ASN A 121 -6.70 -10.27 2.17
N PRO A 122 -6.36 -8.99 2.40
CA PRO A 122 -5.39 -8.25 1.58
C PRO A 122 -3.96 -8.80 1.64
N GLY A 123 -3.59 -9.55 2.67
CA GLY A 123 -2.30 -10.25 2.75
C GLY A 123 -2.16 -11.38 1.74
N MET A 124 -3.28 -11.85 1.17
CA MET A 124 -3.30 -12.84 0.11
C MET A 124 -3.24 -12.17 -1.28
N GLY A 125 -2.38 -11.16 -1.42
CA GLY A 125 -2.12 -10.46 -2.68
C GLY A 125 -0.99 -11.09 -3.47
N MET A 126 -1.10 -11.02 -4.81
CA MET A 126 -0.04 -11.42 -5.74
C MET A 126 -0.09 -10.56 -7.00
N GLY A 127 1.01 -10.51 -7.75
CA GLY A 127 1.00 -9.94 -9.09
C GLY A 127 0.13 -10.75 -10.04
N ILE A 128 -0.54 -10.07 -10.98
CA ILE A 128 -1.49 -10.73 -11.90
C ILE A 128 -0.87 -11.82 -12.78
N THR A 129 0.44 -11.74 -13.03
CA THR A 129 1.17 -12.74 -13.81
C THR A 129 1.67 -13.91 -12.96
N GLN A 130 1.58 -13.81 -11.65
CA GLN A 130 2.01 -14.85 -10.72
C GLN A 130 0.96 -15.95 -10.56
N HIS A 131 1.37 -17.02 -9.90
CA HIS A 131 0.50 -18.14 -9.53
C HIS A 131 0.19 -18.09 -8.04
N ILE A 132 -0.98 -18.60 -7.67
CA ILE A 132 -1.36 -18.82 -6.27
C ILE A 132 -0.28 -19.69 -5.61
N PRO A 133 0.24 -19.31 -4.42
CA PRO A 133 1.28 -20.08 -3.74
C PRO A 133 0.90 -21.54 -3.55
N THR A 134 1.89 -22.43 -3.56
CA THR A 134 1.73 -23.84 -3.16
C THR A 134 1.82 -23.96 -1.63
N THR A 135 1.47 -25.13 -1.10
CA THR A 135 1.46 -25.36 0.35
C THR A 135 2.75 -25.98 0.89
N GLU A 136 3.75 -26.20 0.05
CA GLU A 136 4.96 -26.99 0.37
C GLU A 136 5.79 -26.36 1.50
N GLU A 137 5.84 -25.02 1.57
CA GLU A 137 6.62 -24.29 2.58
C GLU A 137 5.76 -23.76 3.73
N MET A 138 4.47 -24.12 3.79
CA MET A 138 3.55 -23.62 4.81
C MET A 138 3.52 -24.54 6.03
N GLY A 139 3.61 -23.96 7.23
CA GLY A 139 3.31 -24.68 8.47
C GLY A 139 1.84 -25.09 8.55
N GLU A 140 1.53 -26.17 9.29
CA GLU A 140 0.20 -26.80 9.32
C GLU A 140 -0.98 -25.84 9.59
N ALA A 141 -0.84 -24.91 10.55
CA ALA A 141 -1.88 -23.93 10.87
C ALA A 141 -2.12 -22.94 9.72
N ALA A 142 -1.06 -22.45 9.08
CA ALA A 142 -1.13 -21.57 7.94
C ALA A 142 -1.73 -22.28 6.73
N LYS A 143 -1.33 -23.53 6.49
CA LYS A 143 -1.85 -24.39 5.43
C LYS A 143 -3.35 -24.64 5.58
N ALA A 144 -3.83 -24.95 6.79
CA ALA A 144 -5.23 -25.15 7.04
C ALA A 144 -6.07 -23.89 6.76
N SER A 145 -5.60 -22.72 7.17
CA SER A 145 -6.26 -21.43 6.89
C SER A 145 -6.23 -21.10 5.40
N PHE A 146 -5.10 -21.30 4.75
CA PHE A 146 -4.94 -21.09 3.31
C PHE A 146 -5.88 -21.98 2.50
N MET A 147 -5.95 -23.28 2.80
CA MET A 147 -6.84 -24.21 2.10
C MET A 147 -8.32 -23.88 2.28
N LYS A 148 -8.74 -23.39 3.46
CA LYS A 148 -10.08 -22.84 3.67
C LYS A 148 -10.39 -21.66 2.74
N SER A 149 -9.44 -20.74 2.58
CA SER A 149 -9.59 -19.62 1.67
C SER A 149 -9.68 -20.07 0.22
N MET A 150 -8.88 -21.06 -0.18
CA MET A 150 -8.91 -21.62 -1.54
C MET A 150 -10.26 -22.28 -1.84
N ASP A 151 -10.77 -23.08 -0.92
CA ASP A 151 -12.08 -23.73 -1.04
C ASP A 151 -13.19 -22.68 -1.16
N TYR A 152 -13.18 -21.65 -0.32
CA TYR A 152 -14.14 -20.55 -0.36
C TYR A 152 -14.12 -19.78 -1.69
N MET A 153 -12.92 -19.49 -2.21
CA MET A 153 -12.73 -18.77 -3.47
C MET A 153 -12.91 -19.64 -4.72
N GLY A 154 -12.97 -20.95 -4.58
CA GLY A 154 -13.03 -21.91 -5.69
C GLY A 154 -11.71 -22.00 -6.48
N PHE A 155 -10.57 -21.74 -5.84
CA PHE A 155 -9.24 -21.82 -6.44
C PHE A 155 -8.44 -22.99 -5.88
N ARG A 156 -7.32 -23.27 -6.55
CA ARG A 156 -6.35 -24.30 -6.13
C ARG A 156 -4.96 -23.69 -5.99
N PRO A 157 -4.14 -24.21 -5.06
CA PRO A 157 -2.71 -23.89 -5.03
C PRO A 157 -2.09 -24.07 -6.42
N GLY A 158 -1.28 -23.12 -6.87
CA GLY A 158 -0.65 -23.12 -8.19
C GLY A 158 -1.51 -22.59 -9.35
N ASP A 159 -2.79 -22.27 -9.13
CA ASP A 159 -3.64 -21.68 -10.18
C ASP A 159 -3.11 -20.32 -10.65
N SER A 160 -3.24 -20.04 -11.95
CA SER A 160 -3.15 -18.69 -12.51
C SER A 160 -4.53 -18.05 -12.54
N LEU A 161 -4.60 -16.76 -12.18
CA LEU A 161 -5.82 -15.98 -12.30
C LEU A 161 -5.89 -15.20 -13.63
N LEU A 162 -4.77 -15.09 -14.34
CA LEU A 162 -4.73 -14.44 -15.65
C LEU A 162 -5.56 -15.25 -16.66
N GLY A 163 -6.49 -14.54 -17.32
CA GLY A 163 -7.39 -15.15 -18.31
C GLY A 163 -8.64 -15.82 -17.74
N LYS A 164 -8.85 -15.78 -16.41
CA LYS A 164 -10.13 -16.22 -15.82
C LYS A 164 -11.25 -15.26 -16.24
N LYS A 165 -12.42 -15.82 -16.58
CA LYS A 165 -13.60 -15.04 -16.96
C LYS A 165 -14.11 -14.23 -15.76
N ILE A 166 -14.43 -12.96 -16.01
CA ILE A 166 -15.06 -12.04 -15.07
C ILE A 166 -16.47 -11.73 -15.59
N ASP A 167 -17.48 -11.85 -14.76
CA ASP A 167 -18.87 -11.61 -15.15
C ASP A 167 -19.29 -10.16 -14.89
N TYR A 168 -18.74 -9.53 -13.84
CA TYR A 168 -18.99 -8.13 -13.46
C TYR A 168 -17.72 -7.43 -13.00
N VAL A 169 -17.65 -6.13 -13.27
CA VAL A 169 -16.61 -5.20 -12.79
C VAL A 169 -17.30 -3.98 -12.19
#